data_ca221f2f4db9eeb38d58819dbe5e4488
#
_entry.id   ca221f2f4db9eeb38d58819dbe5e4488
#
_cell.length_a   1.000
_cell.length_b   1.000
_cell.length_c   1.000
_cell.angle_alpha   90.00
_cell.angle_beta   90.00
_cell.angle_gamma   90.00
#
_symmetry.space_group_name_H-M   'P 1'
#
loop_
_entity.id
_entity.type
_entity.pdbx_description
1 polymer ?
#
loop_
_entity_poly.entity_id
_entity_poly.type
_entity_poly.pdbx_seq_one_letter_code
_entity_poly.pdbx_strand_id
1 'polypeptide(L)'
;MMTRYLVLSLLLSAIMGASVRGSEADFLSDLAANVVKVGLDLDGSGAVPTESTPDDVCTGVSFSRNLKYGENDLNVLDVATGDSKKTASHPVLMVVEGKSFAGEDGVPDTAGQLRDQAICFAARNGMVGVKVTYRLAPANPWPAGAKDVAAAISWVHDNIDLFGGRSDEVVLVGYSAGAFHVASYLAHPELREPDPGVAGVVLVSGIYSPDADANAAEKSYFGNDASKYKDRSAFPGIVNVEAPIVLAWASLDSPGLVAQGEKLKAQLCNAGHCPRTIVLSGSDSLSSALTLDAANKGLAAPIEELVRELESRGLP
;
A
#
# COMPACT_ATOMS: atom_id res chain seq x y z
N MET A 1 -16.84 -33.68 -6.37
CA MET A 1 -17.04 -33.76 -4.91
C MET A 1 -16.39 -34.98 -4.25
N MET A 2 -16.42 -36.16 -4.86
CA MET A 2 -15.80 -37.39 -4.29
C MET A 2 -14.28 -37.37 -4.15
N THR A 3 -13.55 -36.67 -5.01
CA THR A 3 -12.08 -36.62 -5.00
C THR A 3 -11.50 -35.84 -3.81
N ARG A 4 -12.23 -34.85 -3.28
CA ARG A 4 -11.79 -34.05 -2.11
C ARG A 4 -11.82 -34.82 -0.79
N TYR A 5 -12.78 -35.72 -0.64
CA TYR A 5 -12.86 -36.56 0.59
C TYR A 5 -11.79 -37.65 0.64
N LEU A 6 -11.33 -38.13 -0.51
CA LEU A 6 -10.29 -39.17 -0.56
C LEU A 6 -8.92 -38.63 -0.14
N VAL A 7 -8.59 -37.40 -0.53
CA VAL A 7 -7.32 -36.75 -0.16
C VAL A 7 -7.28 -36.42 1.34
N LEU A 8 -8.40 -35.95 1.90
CA LEU A 8 -8.50 -35.64 3.34
C LEU A 8 -8.39 -36.91 4.21
N SER A 9 -8.93 -38.03 3.76
CA SER A 9 -8.85 -39.33 4.51
C SER A 9 -7.44 -39.93 4.46
N LEU A 10 -6.69 -39.74 3.37
CA LEU A 10 -5.29 -40.18 3.27
C LEU A 10 -4.35 -39.35 4.13
N LEU A 11 -4.58 -38.03 4.25
CA LEU A 11 -3.83 -37.16 5.15
C LEU A 11 -4.07 -37.49 6.63
N LEU A 12 -5.31 -37.77 7.03
CA LEU A 12 -5.61 -38.17 8.41
C LEU A 12 -5.00 -39.55 8.77
N SER A 13 -4.90 -40.49 7.82
CA SER A 13 -4.29 -41.78 8.03
C SER A 13 -2.77 -41.74 8.21
N ALA A 14 -2.10 -40.77 7.57
CA ALA A 14 -0.67 -40.53 7.73
C ALA A 14 -0.32 -39.91 9.09
N ILE A 15 -1.23 -39.13 9.67
CA ILE A 15 -1.04 -38.43 10.95
C ILE A 15 -1.12 -39.40 12.15
N MET A 16 -1.90 -40.46 12.06
CA MET A 16 -2.06 -41.43 13.16
C MET A 16 -0.89 -42.41 13.31
N GLY A 17 0.06 -42.46 12.39
CA GLY A 17 1.19 -43.40 12.43
C GLY A 17 2.52 -42.83 12.93
N ALA A 18 2.63 -41.52 13.12
CA ALA A 18 3.87 -40.88 13.55
C ALA A 18 3.87 -40.58 15.05
N SER A 19 4.79 -41.23 15.78
CA SER A 19 5.07 -40.91 17.18
C SER A 19 5.72 -39.52 17.25
N VAL A 20 4.92 -38.50 17.56
CA VAL A 20 5.36 -37.10 17.66
C VAL A 20 6.19 -36.90 18.92
N ARG A 21 7.51 -36.75 18.77
CA ARG A 21 8.43 -36.19 19.75
C ARG A 21 8.90 -34.81 19.25
N GLY A 22 8.09 -33.80 19.47
CA GLY A 22 8.37 -32.41 19.13
C GLY A 22 7.33 -31.48 19.74
N SER A 23 7.65 -30.19 19.86
CA SER A 23 6.66 -29.23 20.35
C SER A 23 5.54 -29.04 19.33
N GLU A 24 4.36 -28.65 19.80
CA GLU A 24 3.22 -28.34 18.91
C GLU A 24 3.56 -27.28 17.86
N ALA A 25 4.49 -26.38 18.19
CA ALA A 25 5.02 -25.37 17.29
C ALA A 25 5.87 -25.96 16.14
N ASP A 26 6.69 -26.99 16.42
CA ASP A 26 7.50 -27.67 15.39
C ASP A 26 6.59 -28.44 14.42
N PHE A 27 5.53 -29.08 14.93
CA PHE A 27 4.55 -29.78 14.10
C PHE A 27 3.80 -28.82 13.16
N LEU A 28 3.36 -27.67 13.66
CA LEU A 28 2.67 -26.66 12.85
C LEU A 28 3.59 -26.03 11.82
N SER A 29 4.86 -25.82 12.16
CA SER A 29 5.87 -25.32 11.23
C SER A 29 6.16 -26.30 10.09
N ASP A 30 6.31 -27.60 10.40
CA ASP A 30 6.52 -28.64 9.41
C ASP A 30 5.28 -28.87 8.54
N LEU A 31 4.09 -28.73 9.11
CA LEU A 31 2.83 -28.82 8.38
C LEU A 31 2.72 -27.66 7.38
N ALA A 32 3.00 -26.44 7.82
CA ALA A 32 2.99 -25.24 6.96
C ALA A 32 4.01 -25.36 5.82
N ALA A 33 5.23 -25.82 6.09
CA ALA A 33 6.26 -26.03 5.08
C ALA A 33 5.90 -27.10 4.05
N ASN A 34 5.19 -28.17 4.47
CA ASN A 34 4.75 -29.21 3.56
C ASN A 34 3.51 -28.83 2.74
N VAL A 35 2.62 -28.01 3.29
CA VAL A 35 1.46 -27.45 2.57
C VAL A 35 1.93 -26.53 1.45
N VAL A 36 2.92 -25.68 1.70
CA VAL A 36 3.53 -24.83 0.68
C VAL A 36 4.20 -25.64 -0.42
N LYS A 37 4.86 -26.77 -0.08
CA LYS A 37 5.48 -27.67 -1.06
C LYS A 37 4.48 -28.40 -1.97
N VAL A 38 3.26 -28.63 -1.51
CA VAL A 38 2.23 -29.37 -2.27
C VAL A 38 1.31 -28.39 -3.04
N GLY A 39 1.48 -27.09 -2.90
CA GLY A 39 0.68 -26.09 -3.61
C GLY A 39 -0.82 -26.11 -3.23
N LEU A 40 -1.15 -26.59 -2.02
CA LEU A 40 -2.51 -26.57 -1.50
C LEU A 40 -2.79 -25.21 -0.85
N ASP A 41 -3.62 -24.45 -1.51
CA ASP A 41 -4.16 -23.18 -1.02
C ASP A 41 -5.22 -23.49 0.04
N LEU A 42 -4.90 -23.31 1.32
CA LEU A 42 -5.80 -23.60 2.45
C LEU A 42 -6.60 -22.37 2.90
N ASP A 43 -6.23 -21.17 2.46
CA ASP A 43 -6.88 -19.93 2.85
C ASP A 43 -7.70 -19.28 1.71
N GLY A 44 -7.71 -19.89 0.50
CA GLY A 44 -8.48 -19.40 -0.63
C GLY A 44 -7.84 -18.19 -1.31
N SER A 45 -6.62 -17.81 -0.94
CA SER A 45 -5.82 -16.86 -1.70
C SER A 45 -5.34 -17.58 -2.96
N GLY A 46 -5.94 -17.30 -4.10
CA GLY A 46 -5.59 -17.91 -5.38
C GLY A 46 -4.09 -17.83 -5.61
N ALA A 47 -3.49 -18.90 -6.13
CA ALA A 47 -2.07 -18.93 -6.45
C ALA A 47 -1.67 -17.66 -7.22
N VAL A 48 -0.79 -16.86 -6.64
CA VAL A 48 -0.19 -15.72 -7.33
C VAL A 48 0.44 -16.27 -8.62
N PRO A 49 0.07 -15.80 -9.80
CA PRO A 49 0.71 -16.25 -11.03
C PRO A 49 2.20 -15.91 -10.97
N THR A 50 3.04 -16.93 -10.92
CA THR A 50 4.51 -16.80 -10.95
C THR A 50 4.99 -16.56 -12.37
N GLU A 51 4.52 -15.53 -13.07
CA GLU A 51 4.91 -15.25 -14.44
C GLU A 51 5.71 -13.95 -14.67
N SER A 52 6.25 -13.35 -13.65
CA SER A 52 7.40 -12.44 -13.82
C SER A 52 8.32 -12.58 -12.62
N THR A 53 9.57 -12.92 -12.84
CA THR A 53 10.57 -12.87 -11.78
C THR A 53 10.72 -11.42 -11.34
N PRO A 54 10.86 -11.12 -10.03
CA PRO A 54 11.00 -9.75 -9.52
C PRO A 54 12.10 -8.93 -10.22
N ASP A 55 13.08 -9.59 -10.81
CA ASP A 55 14.22 -8.98 -11.50
C ASP A 55 13.85 -8.29 -12.83
N ASP A 56 12.77 -8.72 -13.51
CA ASP A 56 12.42 -8.18 -14.83
C ASP A 56 11.76 -6.78 -14.75
N VAL A 57 10.98 -6.53 -13.71
CA VAL A 57 10.21 -5.27 -13.58
C VAL A 57 11.13 -4.07 -13.31
N CYS A 58 12.27 -4.28 -12.67
CA CYS A 58 13.22 -3.23 -12.30
C CYS A 58 14.43 -3.14 -13.25
N THR A 59 14.42 -3.87 -14.37
CA THR A 59 15.51 -3.79 -15.36
C THR A 59 15.59 -2.36 -15.94
N GLY A 60 16.78 -1.77 -15.96
CA GLY A 60 17.04 -0.41 -16.44
C GLY A 60 16.61 0.68 -15.46
N VAL A 61 16.30 0.37 -14.21
CA VAL A 61 15.96 1.32 -13.17
C VAL A 61 17.16 1.59 -12.27
N SER A 62 17.44 2.87 -12.02
CA SER A 62 18.46 3.33 -11.07
C SER A 62 17.80 3.67 -9.74
N PHE A 63 18.44 3.29 -8.63
CA PHE A 63 17.92 3.54 -7.28
C PHE A 63 18.84 4.41 -6.45
N SER A 64 18.23 5.33 -5.70
CA SER A 64 18.83 5.99 -4.54
C SER A 64 18.07 5.52 -3.30
N ARG A 65 18.75 4.78 -2.42
CA ARG A 65 18.14 4.06 -1.31
C ARG A 65 18.35 4.73 0.03
N ASN A 66 17.42 4.52 0.96
CA ASN A 66 17.50 4.93 2.36
C ASN A 66 17.79 6.42 2.55
N LEU A 67 17.22 7.27 1.70
CA LEU A 67 17.32 8.71 1.82
C LEU A 67 16.50 9.16 3.03
N LYS A 68 17.12 9.85 3.98
CA LYS A 68 16.47 10.29 5.22
C LYS A 68 15.56 11.49 4.93
N TYR A 69 14.29 11.40 5.38
CA TYR A 69 13.35 12.52 5.40
C TYR A 69 13.01 12.97 6.83
N GLY A 70 13.56 12.30 7.85
CA GLY A 70 13.39 12.62 9.25
C GLY A 70 14.42 11.93 10.12
N GLU A 71 14.35 12.13 11.43
CA GLU A 71 15.36 11.67 12.39
C GLU A 71 15.25 10.17 12.74
N ASN A 72 14.03 9.61 12.69
CA ASN A 72 13.81 8.21 13.04
C ASN A 72 14.40 7.28 11.96
N ASP A 73 14.83 6.07 12.36
CA ASP A 73 15.42 5.12 11.43
C ASP A 73 14.45 4.65 10.34
N LEU A 74 13.15 4.64 10.61
CA LEU A 74 12.10 4.36 9.65
C LEU A 74 11.70 5.57 8.78
N ASN A 75 12.20 6.77 9.09
CA ASN A 75 11.99 7.94 8.24
C ASN A 75 12.95 7.94 7.05
N VAL A 76 12.77 6.95 6.18
CA VAL A 76 13.55 6.77 4.96
C VAL A 76 12.64 6.60 3.75
N LEU A 77 13.14 7.03 2.61
CA LEU A 77 12.52 6.79 1.32
C LEU A 77 13.55 6.30 0.30
N ASP A 78 13.06 5.62 -0.72
CA ASP A 78 13.84 5.22 -1.87
C ASP A 78 13.34 5.96 -3.10
N VAL A 79 14.24 6.40 -3.96
CA VAL A 79 13.92 7.03 -5.24
C VAL A 79 14.37 6.11 -6.37
N ALA A 80 13.47 5.87 -7.32
CA ALA A 80 13.71 5.09 -8.53
C ALA A 80 13.56 5.98 -9.78
N THR A 81 14.54 5.92 -10.67
CA THR A 81 14.55 6.68 -11.94
C THR A 81 14.87 5.77 -13.11
N GLY A 82 14.23 6.01 -14.26
CA GLY A 82 14.54 5.33 -15.51
C GLY A 82 15.76 5.92 -16.23
N ASP A 83 16.11 5.31 -17.36
CA ASP A 83 17.21 5.76 -18.25
C ASP A 83 16.91 7.08 -18.99
N SER A 84 15.73 7.64 -18.83
CA SER A 84 15.36 8.91 -19.44
C SER A 84 16.30 10.01 -18.98
N LYS A 85 16.79 10.78 -19.94
CA LYS A 85 17.77 11.84 -19.71
C LYS A 85 17.32 12.72 -18.54
N LYS A 86 18.17 12.91 -17.55
CA LYS A 86 17.97 13.79 -16.35
C LYS A 86 17.56 15.24 -16.65
N THR A 87 17.39 15.59 -17.92
CA THR A 87 16.99 16.93 -18.40
C THR A 87 15.49 17.08 -18.59
N ALA A 88 14.72 15.99 -18.52
CA ALA A 88 13.26 16.03 -18.56
C ALA A 88 12.70 16.15 -17.14
N SER A 89 11.67 16.92 -16.95
CA SER A 89 10.94 17.07 -15.70
C SER A 89 9.79 16.08 -15.72
N HIS A 90 9.78 15.13 -14.80
CA HIS A 90 8.86 13.98 -14.77
C HIS A 90 7.86 14.07 -13.61
N PRO A 91 6.61 13.65 -13.79
CA PRO A 91 5.70 13.44 -12.67
C PRO A 91 6.29 12.50 -11.62
N VAL A 92 5.85 12.64 -10.37
CA VAL A 92 6.32 11.81 -9.26
C VAL A 92 5.21 10.86 -8.81
N LEU A 93 5.49 9.56 -8.79
CA LEU A 93 4.64 8.56 -8.15
C LEU A 93 5.19 8.26 -6.75
N MET A 94 4.58 8.81 -5.72
CA MET A 94 4.99 8.64 -4.33
C MET A 94 4.13 7.58 -3.65
N VAL A 95 4.74 6.46 -3.28
CA VAL A 95 4.08 5.27 -2.74
C VAL A 95 4.32 5.16 -1.24
N VAL A 96 3.24 5.18 -0.47
CA VAL A 96 3.23 4.91 0.98
C VAL A 96 2.84 3.46 1.19
N GLU A 97 3.77 2.69 1.70
CA GLU A 97 3.65 1.24 1.79
C GLU A 97 2.52 0.76 2.71
N GLY A 98 1.94 -0.38 2.37
CA GLY A 98 0.95 -1.08 3.17
C GLY A 98 1.57 -2.01 4.21
N LYS A 99 2.53 -1.54 5.02
CA LYS A 99 2.94 -2.27 6.23
C LYS A 99 1.76 -2.36 7.20
N SER A 100 1.87 -3.00 8.33
CA SER A 100 0.86 -2.90 9.37
C SER A 100 0.82 -1.50 10.00
N PHE A 101 -0.19 -1.20 10.83
CA PHE A 101 -0.18 -0.05 11.73
C PHE A 101 0.82 -0.22 12.87
N ALA A 102 1.09 -1.46 13.27
CA ALA A 102 2.01 -1.80 14.35
C ALA A 102 3.01 -2.85 13.88
N GLY A 103 4.19 -2.84 14.47
CA GLY A 103 5.25 -3.82 14.21
C GLY A 103 6.35 -3.69 15.25
N GLU A 104 7.20 -4.68 15.30
CA GLU A 104 8.44 -4.62 16.09
C GLU A 104 9.56 -4.04 15.22
N ASP A 105 10.34 -3.14 15.81
CA ASP A 105 11.53 -2.61 15.16
C ASP A 105 12.53 -3.75 14.91
N GLY A 106 13.07 -3.81 13.69
CA GLY A 106 14.10 -4.79 13.32
C GLY A 106 13.61 -6.12 12.75
N VAL A 107 12.29 -6.32 12.57
CA VAL A 107 11.80 -7.48 11.80
C VAL A 107 12.12 -7.27 10.32
N PRO A 108 12.86 -8.20 9.66
CA PRO A 108 13.21 -8.08 8.27
C PRO A 108 11.97 -7.98 7.39
N ASP A 109 11.95 -7.00 6.51
CA ASP A 109 10.89 -6.85 5.52
C ASP A 109 11.14 -7.78 4.33
N THR A 110 10.65 -9.00 4.41
CA THR A 110 10.78 -9.99 3.32
C THR A 110 9.99 -9.63 2.07
N ALA A 111 9.06 -8.68 2.16
CA ALA A 111 8.28 -8.19 1.03
C ALA A 111 8.89 -6.93 0.38
N GLY A 112 10.07 -6.48 0.82
CA GLY A 112 10.70 -5.24 0.33
C GLY A 112 10.92 -5.21 -1.18
N GLN A 113 11.35 -6.32 -1.78
CA GLN A 113 11.55 -6.44 -3.24
C GLN A 113 10.23 -6.35 -4.02
N LEU A 114 9.17 -6.94 -3.51
CA LEU A 114 7.85 -6.89 -4.14
C LEU A 114 7.29 -5.46 -4.15
N ARG A 115 7.61 -4.66 -3.13
CA ARG A 115 7.17 -3.26 -3.03
C ARG A 115 7.95 -2.31 -3.95
N ASP A 116 9.12 -2.72 -4.43
CA ASP A 116 9.86 -1.95 -5.43
C ASP A 116 9.16 -1.94 -6.79
N GLN A 117 8.29 -2.90 -7.08
CA GLN A 117 7.58 -2.98 -8.36
C GLN A 117 6.83 -1.69 -8.70
N ALA A 118 6.20 -1.05 -7.71
CA ALA A 118 5.45 0.19 -7.93
C ALA A 118 6.36 1.35 -8.37
N ILE A 119 7.53 1.50 -7.74
CA ILE A 119 8.47 2.57 -8.11
C ILE A 119 9.27 2.22 -9.37
N CYS A 120 9.49 0.92 -9.66
CA CYS A 120 10.04 0.48 -10.94
C CYS A 120 9.06 0.72 -12.09
N PHE A 121 7.77 0.43 -11.88
CA PHE A 121 6.72 0.79 -12.83
C PHE A 121 6.76 2.28 -13.15
N ALA A 122 6.78 3.14 -12.13
CA ALA A 122 6.89 4.59 -12.31
C ALA A 122 8.09 4.97 -13.16
N ALA A 123 9.29 4.49 -12.77
CA ALA A 123 10.54 4.81 -13.45
C ALA A 123 10.56 4.37 -14.92
N ARG A 124 9.95 3.23 -15.25
CA ARG A 124 9.86 2.71 -16.64
C ARG A 124 8.81 3.42 -17.48
N ASN A 125 7.83 4.07 -16.85
CA ASN A 125 6.75 4.78 -17.54
C ASN A 125 6.91 6.31 -17.49
N GLY A 126 8.15 6.79 -17.40
CA GLY A 126 8.47 8.22 -17.53
C GLY A 126 8.12 9.04 -16.28
N MET A 127 8.02 8.40 -15.12
CA MET A 127 7.82 9.05 -13.82
C MET A 127 9.07 8.87 -12.95
N VAL A 128 9.18 9.65 -11.89
CA VAL A 128 10.08 9.35 -10.77
C VAL A 128 9.29 8.58 -9.71
N GLY A 129 9.76 7.38 -9.34
CA GLY A 129 9.15 6.58 -8.30
C GLY A 129 9.75 6.91 -6.93
N VAL A 130 8.91 7.14 -5.93
CA VAL A 130 9.34 7.36 -4.53
C VAL A 130 8.61 6.38 -3.63
N LYS A 131 9.34 5.57 -2.86
CA LYS A 131 8.79 4.62 -1.90
C LYS A 131 9.07 5.10 -0.48
N VAL A 132 8.03 5.28 0.32
CA VAL A 132 8.12 5.86 1.66
C VAL A 132 7.87 4.80 2.72
N THR A 133 8.79 4.71 3.68
CA THR A 133 8.63 3.95 4.92
C THR A 133 8.19 4.91 6.03
N TYR A 134 7.42 4.45 6.99
CA TYR A 134 6.90 5.26 8.10
C TYR A 134 7.03 4.54 9.43
N ARG A 135 6.94 5.30 10.52
CA ARG A 135 7.03 4.80 11.91
C ARG A 135 5.80 3.98 12.30
N LEU A 136 6.01 2.98 13.15
CA LEU A 136 4.98 2.03 13.56
C LEU A 136 4.60 2.19 15.05
N ALA A 137 3.36 1.84 15.38
CA ALA A 137 2.93 1.66 16.75
C ALA A 137 3.52 0.36 17.34
N PRO A 138 3.62 0.22 18.67
CA PRO A 138 3.11 1.12 19.71
C PRO A 138 3.99 2.35 19.99
N ALA A 139 5.27 2.36 19.56
CA ALA A 139 6.18 3.47 19.84
C ALA A 139 5.71 4.79 19.20
N ASN A 140 5.06 4.71 18.05
CA ASN A 140 4.61 5.86 17.28
C ASN A 140 3.11 5.74 16.91
N PRO A 141 2.20 6.01 17.86
CA PRO A 141 0.74 5.96 17.61
C PRO A 141 0.28 7.12 16.74
N TRP A 142 -1.02 7.11 16.38
CA TRP A 142 -1.65 8.21 15.65
C TRP A 142 -1.35 9.58 16.30
N PRO A 143 -0.95 10.59 15.51
CA PRO A 143 -0.95 10.70 14.06
C PRO A 143 0.44 10.48 13.39
N ALA A 144 1.34 9.68 13.99
CA ALA A 144 2.73 9.56 13.54
C ALA A 144 2.88 9.23 12.05
N GLY A 145 2.14 8.25 11.53
CA GLY A 145 2.22 7.88 10.12
C GLY A 145 1.78 9.00 9.16
N ALA A 146 0.73 9.76 9.50
CA ALA A 146 0.32 10.91 8.70
C ALA A 146 1.36 12.05 8.74
N LYS A 147 2.03 12.26 9.89
CA LYS A 147 3.15 13.20 10.00
C LYS A 147 4.37 12.75 9.19
N ASP A 148 4.59 11.45 9.10
CA ASP A 148 5.67 10.89 8.28
C ASP A 148 5.38 11.09 6.79
N VAL A 149 4.13 10.94 6.35
CA VAL A 149 3.69 11.27 4.98
C VAL A 149 3.94 12.75 4.72
N ALA A 150 3.57 13.65 5.63
CA ALA A 150 3.82 15.09 5.50
C ALA A 150 5.31 15.40 5.33
N ALA A 151 6.15 14.84 6.19
CA ALA A 151 7.60 15.05 6.15
C ALA A 151 8.24 14.49 4.86
N ALA A 152 7.75 13.34 4.38
CA ALA A 152 8.22 12.76 3.13
C ALA A 152 7.79 13.59 1.91
N ILE A 153 6.60 14.17 1.90
CA ILE A 153 6.15 15.12 0.86
C ILE A 153 7.02 16.38 0.88
N SER A 154 7.29 16.94 2.06
CA SER A 154 8.19 18.09 2.19
C SER A 154 9.59 17.77 1.64
N TRP A 155 10.12 16.57 1.94
CA TRP A 155 11.39 16.13 1.36
C TRP A 155 11.33 16.03 -0.17
N VAL A 156 10.25 15.47 -0.73
CA VAL A 156 10.05 15.40 -2.19
C VAL A 156 10.02 16.80 -2.78
N HIS A 157 9.29 17.71 -2.16
CA HIS A 157 9.22 19.10 -2.61
C HIS A 157 10.60 19.76 -2.69
N ASP A 158 11.46 19.52 -1.71
CA ASP A 158 12.76 20.17 -1.58
C ASP A 158 13.87 19.50 -2.43
N ASN A 159 13.71 18.21 -2.83
CA ASN A 159 14.83 17.44 -3.35
C ASN A 159 14.58 16.69 -4.66
N ILE A 160 13.32 16.50 -5.08
CA ILE A 160 13.01 15.57 -6.17
C ILE A 160 13.50 16.04 -7.55
N ASP A 161 13.72 17.31 -7.72
CA ASP A 161 14.31 17.91 -8.91
C ASP A 161 15.73 17.37 -9.19
N LEU A 162 16.49 17.03 -8.14
CA LEU A 162 17.80 16.37 -8.24
C LEU A 162 17.72 15.00 -8.93
N PHE A 163 16.54 14.40 -8.95
CA PHE A 163 16.23 13.12 -9.57
C PHE A 163 15.43 13.26 -10.87
N GLY A 164 15.21 14.49 -11.32
CA GLY A 164 14.44 14.80 -12.53
C GLY A 164 12.93 14.75 -12.31
N GLY A 165 12.46 14.79 -11.07
CA GLY A 165 11.04 14.82 -10.72
C GLY A 165 10.50 16.27 -10.64
N ARG A 166 9.18 16.41 -10.79
CA ARG A 166 8.45 17.65 -10.59
C ARG A 166 7.75 17.64 -9.24
N SER A 167 8.12 18.57 -8.38
CA SER A 167 7.56 18.65 -7.02
C SER A 167 6.09 19.12 -6.97
N ASP A 168 5.60 19.74 -8.04
CA ASP A 168 4.21 20.19 -8.22
C ASP A 168 3.30 19.13 -8.89
N GLU A 169 3.85 18.00 -9.31
CA GLU A 169 3.11 16.89 -9.91
C GLU A 169 3.30 15.58 -9.15
N VAL A 170 2.95 15.56 -7.88
CA VAL A 170 3.04 14.36 -7.05
C VAL A 170 1.71 13.60 -7.06
N VAL A 171 1.71 12.39 -7.60
CA VAL A 171 0.61 11.42 -7.43
C VAL A 171 0.92 10.56 -6.20
N LEU A 172 0.10 10.72 -5.18
CA LEU A 172 0.27 10.06 -3.88
C LEU A 172 -0.51 8.73 -3.84
N VAL A 173 0.18 7.62 -3.68
CA VAL A 173 -0.42 6.29 -3.64
C VAL A 173 -0.29 5.70 -2.25
N GLY A 174 -1.39 5.23 -1.68
CA GLY A 174 -1.38 4.52 -0.40
C GLY A 174 -2.03 3.15 -0.50
N TYR A 175 -1.41 2.14 0.12
CA TYR A 175 -1.91 0.78 0.21
C TYR A 175 -2.22 0.40 1.65
N SER A 176 -3.39 -0.21 1.91
CA SER A 176 -3.76 -0.74 3.24
C SER A 176 -3.57 0.31 4.35
N ALA A 177 -2.68 0.07 5.34
CA ALA A 177 -2.34 1.06 6.38
C ALA A 177 -1.74 2.34 5.79
N GLY A 178 -0.94 2.26 4.72
CA GLY A 178 -0.43 3.41 3.98
C GLY A 178 -1.56 4.25 3.36
N ALA A 179 -2.63 3.63 2.88
CA ALA A 179 -3.81 4.34 2.40
C ALA A 179 -4.49 5.16 3.52
N PHE A 180 -4.52 4.62 4.75
CA PHE A 180 -4.99 5.38 5.90
C PHE A 180 -4.09 6.58 6.20
N HIS A 181 -2.76 6.39 6.19
CA HIS A 181 -1.83 7.48 6.49
C HIS A 181 -1.94 8.61 5.46
N VAL A 182 -2.06 8.27 4.17
CA VAL A 182 -2.34 9.23 3.10
C VAL A 182 -3.68 9.92 3.31
N ALA A 183 -4.75 9.17 3.54
CA ALA A 183 -6.08 9.73 3.78
C ALA A 183 -6.12 10.62 5.03
N SER A 184 -5.45 10.21 6.11
CA SER A 184 -5.33 10.98 7.34
C SER A 184 -4.55 12.29 7.13
N TYR A 185 -3.42 12.24 6.39
CA TYR A 185 -2.68 13.44 6.00
C TYR A 185 -3.56 14.43 5.23
N LEU A 186 -4.30 13.95 4.24
CA LEU A 186 -5.17 14.80 3.42
C LEU A 186 -6.37 15.35 4.20
N ALA A 187 -6.89 14.58 5.15
CA ALA A 187 -8.08 14.92 5.91
C ALA A 187 -7.85 15.92 7.06
N HIS A 188 -6.62 16.02 7.55
CA HIS A 188 -6.24 16.81 8.72
C HIS A 188 -5.37 18.01 8.31
N PRO A 189 -5.97 19.20 8.09
CA PRO A 189 -5.23 20.37 7.63
C PRO A 189 -4.05 20.77 8.52
N GLU A 190 -4.14 20.48 9.82
CA GLU A 190 -3.08 20.73 10.81
C GLU A 190 -1.82 19.87 10.61
N LEU A 191 -1.92 18.83 9.80
CA LEU A 191 -0.79 17.95 9.44
C LEU A 191 -0.17 18.29 8.09
N ARG A 192 -0.75 19.23 7.34
CA ARG A 192 -0.32 19.58 5.98
C ARG A 192 0.44 20.91 5.94
N GLU A 193 1.39 20.98 5.02
CA GLU A 193 1.89 22.27 4.54
C GLU A 193 0.81 22.98 3.69
N PRO A 194 0.86 24.33 3.56
CA PRO A 194 -0.14 25.10 2.84
C PRO A 194 -0.32 24.71 1.37
N ASP A 195 0.74 24.30 0.69
CA ASP A 195 0.72 23.82 -0.70
C ASP A 195 1.52 22.51 -0.78
N PRO A 196 0.85 21.36 -0.69
CA PRO A 196 1.53 20.07 -0.60
C PRO A 196 2.04 19.54 -1.95
N GLY A 197 1.77 20.19 -3.07
CA GLY A 197 2.15 19.69 -4.41
C GLY A 197 1.48 18.36 -4.79
N VAL A 198 0.43 17.95 -4.08
CA VAL A 198 -0.29 16.69 -4.36
C VAL A 198 -1.28 16.93 -5.49
N ALA A 199 -0.92 16.45 -6.67
CA ALA A 199 -1.70 16.63 -7.89
C ALA A 199 -2.78 15.55 -8.07
N GLY A 200 -2.59 14.36 -7.51
CA GLY A 200 -3.55 13.25 -7.57
C GLY A 200 -3.36 12.24 -6.45
N VAL A 201 -4.37 11.44 -6.17
CA VAL A 201 -4.39 10.48 -5.06
C VAL A 201 -4.91 9.13 -5.51
N VAL A 202 -4.26 8.05 -5.11
CA VAL A 202 -4.70 6.67 -5.31
C VAL A 202 -4.74 5.96 -3.96
N LEU A 203 -5.91 5.51 -3.54
CA LEU A 203 -6.12 4.84 -2.27
C LEU A 203 -6.56 3.40 -2.51
N VAL A 204 -5.81 2.43 -2.01
CA VAL A 204 -6.02 1.01 -2.27
C VAL A 204 -6.25 0.25 -0.98
N SER A 205 -7.40 -0.40 -0.86
CA SER A 205 -7.74 -1.33 0.25
C SER A 205 -7.47 -0.74 1.64
N GLY A 206 -7.84 0.54 1.85
CA GLY A 206 -7.56 1.27 3.08
C GLY A 206 -8.68 1.20 4.11
N ILE A 207 -8.30 1.41 5.37
CA ILE A 207 -9.22 1.77 6.44
C ILE A 207 -9.28 3.29 6.50
N TYR A 208 -10.46 3.88 6.49
CA TYR A 208 -10.62 5.35 6.49
C TYR A 208 -11.33 5.87 7.74
N SER A 209 -11.98 4.96 8.46
CA SER A 209 -12.71 5.25 9.69
C SER A 209 -12.51 4.08 10.65
N PRO A 210 -11.59 4.16 11.61
CA PRO A 210 -11.47 3.13 12.64
C PRO A 210 -12.80 2.99 13.41
N ASP A 211 -13.11 1.78 13.84
CA ASP A 211 -14.33 1.45 14.58
C ASP A 211 -14.04 0.64 15.85
N ALA A 212 -15.10 0.30 16.59
CA ALA A 212 -14.96 -0.40 17.87
C ALA A 212 -14.39 -1.82 17.72
N ASP A 213 -14.51 -2.43 16.53
CA ASP A 213 -14.03 -3.79 16.21
C ASP A 213 -12.58 -3.80 15.72
N ALA A 214 -11.88 -2.65 15.86
CA ALA A 214 -10.47 -2.50 15.53
C ALA A 214 -9.64 -3.67 16.10
N ASN A 215 -8.78 -4.24 15.27
CA ASN A 215 -7.87 -5.33 15.65
C ASN A 215 -6.74 -4.84 16.57
N ALA A 216 -5.86 -5.73 17.01
CA ALA A 216 -4.78 -5.40 17.95
C ALA A 216 -3.79 -4.35 17.37
N ALA A 217 -3.43 -4.45 16.08
CA ALA A 217 -2.53 -3.50 15.43
C ALA A 217 -3.18 -2.12 15.27
N GLU A 218 -4.46 -2.08 14.90
CA GLU A 218 -5.24 -0.87 14.83
C GLU A 218 -5.39 -0.21 16.21
N LYS A 219 -5.72 -0.98 17.26
CA LYS A 219 -5.79 -0.50 18.64
C LYS A 219 -4.45 0.03 19.14
N SER A 220 -3.35 -0.62 18.73
CA SER A 220 -2.01 -0.12 19.06
C SER A 220 -1.76 1.27 18.45
N TYR A 221 -2.23 1.51 17.23
CA TYR A 221 -2.07 2.77 16.53
C TYR A 221 -3.11 3.81 16.94
N PHE A 222 -4.39 3.43 16.94
CA PHE A 222 -5.49 4.34 17.27
C PHE A 222 -5.75 4.49 18.78
N GLY A 223 -5.11 3.68 19.63
CA GLY A 223 -5.38 3.60 21.07
C GLY A 223 -6.62 2.77 21.41
N ASN A 224 -6.80 2.50 22.72
CA ASN A 224 -7.89 1.64 23.21
C ASN A 224 -9.21 2.38 23.47
N ASP A 225 -9.21 3.69 23.38
CA ASP A 225 -10.38 4.54 23.62
C ASP A 225 -11.11 4.81 22.31
N ALA A 226 -12.10 3.98 22.01
CA ALA A 226 -12.90 4.08 20.78
C ALA A 226 -13.67 5.42 20.66
N SER A 227 -13.89 6.14 21.76
CA SER A 227 -14.54 7.47 21.70
C SER A 227 -13.72 8.49 20.91
N LYS A 228 -12.40 8.28 20.80
CA LYS A 228 -11.47 9.13 20.05
C LYS A 228 -11.33 8.76 18.58
N TYR A 229 -11.89 7.64 18.15
CA TYR A 229 -11.71 7.16 16.78
C TYR A 229 -12.34 8.09 15.74
N LYS A 230 -13.40 8.79 16.10
CA LYS A 230 -14.00 9.81 15.24
C LYS A 230 -13.00 10.92 14.88
N ASP A 231 -12.24 11.41 15.87
CA ASP A 231 -11.28 12.49 15.69
C ASP A 231 -9.99 12.02 14.96
N ARG A 232 -9.77 10.69 14.91
CA ARG A 232 -8.64 10.03 14.25
C ARG A 232 -9.01 9.46 12.89
N SER A 233 -10.27 9.61 12.50
CA SER A 233 -10.81 9.19 11.21
C SER A 233 -10.38 10.16 10.10
N ALA A 234 -10.26 9.66 8.86
CA ALA A 234 -10.15 10.53 7.70
C ALA A 234 -11.43 11.33 7.40
N PHE A 235 -12.55 11.00 8.06
CA PHE A 235 -13.80 11.74 7.92
C PHE A 235 -13.97 12.81 9.01
N PRO A 236 -14.56 13.98 8.70
CA PRO A 236 -15.09 14.36 7.38
C PRO A 236 -14.04 14.99 6.45
N GLY A 237 -12.83 15.24 6.89
CA GLY A 237 -11.84 16.08 6.20
C GLY A 237 -11.51 15.63 4.77
N ILE A 238 -11.48 14.30 4.53
CA ILE A 238 -11.13 13.73 3.21
C ILE A 238 -12.09 14.16 2.07
N VAL A 239 -13.33 14.52 2.38
CA VAL A 239 -14.30 14.96 1.36
C VAL A 239 -14.05 16.36 0.83
N ASN A 240 -13.16 17.11 1.48
CA ASN A 240 -12.78 18.47 1.08
C ASN A 240 -11.48 18.50 0.27
N VAL A 241 -10.94 17.33 -0.11
CA VAL A 241 -9.72 17.23 -0.91
C VAL A 241 -10.05 17.53 -2.36
N GLU A 242 -9.37 18.53 -2.93
CA GLU A 242 -9.61 18.98 -4.33
C GLU A 242 -8.88 18.10 -5.35
N ALA A 243 -7.76 17.47 -4.97
CA ALA A 243 -7.03 16.57 -5.83
C ALA A 243 -7.90 15.38 -6.28
N PRO A 244 -7.88 14.98 -7.56
CA PRO A 244 -8.64 13.84 -8.04
C PRO A 244 -8.22 12.55 -7.32
N ILE A 245 -9.23 11.77 -6.90
CA ILE A 245 -9.04 10.52 -6.17
C ILE A 245 -9.41 9.34 -7.05
N VAL A 246 -8.49 8.38 -7.17
CA VAL A 246 -8.74 7.03 -7.62
C VAL A 246 -8.86 6.15 -6.37
N LEU A 247 -9.98 5.45 -6.24
CA LEU A 247 -10.25 4.57 -5.12
C LEU A 247 -10.32 3.13 -5.60
N ALA A 248 -9.54 2.26 -5.01
CA ALA A 248 -9.50 0.86 -5.38
C ALA A 248 -9.60 -0.05 -4.15
N TRP A 249 -10.15 -1.24 -4.36
CA TRP A 249 -10.08 -2.34 -3.41
C TRP A 249 -10.03 -3.67 -4.15
N ALA A 250 -9.49 -4.68 -3.48
CA ALA A 250 -9.36 -6.01 -4.06
C ALA A 250 -10.64 -6.83 -3.86
N SER A 251 -10.93 -7.71 -4.83
CA SER A 251 -12.15 -8.54 -4.77
C SER A 251 -12.10 -9.61 -3.68
N LEU A 252 -10.91 -9.93 -3.18
CA LEU A 252 -10.67 -10.88 -2.08
C LEU A 252 -10.42 -10.20 -0.73
N ASP A 253 -10.54 -8.87 -0.66
CA ASP A 253 -10.47 -8.15 0.61
C ASP A 253 -11.59 -8.59 1.56
N SER A 254 -11.35 -8.49 2.85
CA SER A 254 -12.39 -8.77 3.85
C SER A 254 -13.62 -7.87 3.65
N PRO A 255 -14.83 -8.35 3.97
CA PRO A 255 -16.05 -7.53 3.85
C PRO A 255 -15.96 -6.19 4.57
N GLY A 256 -15.25 -6.14 5.71
CA GLY A 256 -15.02 -4.90 6.45
C GLY A 256 -14.18 -3.89 5.67
N LEU A 257 -13.13 -4.37 4.99
CA LEU A 257 -12.24 -3.51 4.19
C LEU A 257 -12.96 -3.00 2.94
N VAL A 258 -13.74 -3.84 2.26
CA VAL A 258 -14.59 -3.42 1.14
C VAL A 258 -15.59 -2.36 1.60
N ALA A 259 -16.22 -2.55 2.77
CA ALA A 259 -17.17 -1.58 3.33
C ALA A 259 -16.52 -0.21 3.63
N GLN A 260 -15.25 -0.16 4.01
CA GLN A 260 -14.50 1.09 4.17
C GLN A 260 -14.37 1.83 2.82
N GLY A 261 -14.03 1.13 1.75
CA GLY A 261 -13.94 1.69 0.39
C GLY A 261 -15.29 2.21 -0.11
N GLU A 262 -16.36 1.42 0.04
CA GLU A 262 -17.71 1.82 -0.35
C GLU A 262 -18.22 3.04 0.44
N LYS A 263 -17.92 3.10 1.75
CA LYS A 263 -18.24 4.24 2.59
C LYS A 263 -17.53 5.51 2.12
N LEU A 264 -16.23 5.43 1.82
CA LEU A 264 -15.47 6.57 1.33
C LEU A 264 -16.02 7.04 -0.02
N LYS A 265 -16.26 6.12 -0.97
CA LYS A 265 -16.89 6.42 -2.25
C LYS A 265 -18.21 7.18 -2.08
N ALA A 266 -19.10 6.64 -1.25
CA ALA A 266 -20.41 7.25 -1.02
C ALA A 266 -20.30 8.69 -0.47
N GLN A 267 -19.39 8.92 0.48
CA GLN A 267 -19.18 10.24 1.07
C GLN A 267 -18.60 11.25 0.07
N LEU A 268 -17.61 10.83 -0.74
CA LEU A 268 -17.04 11.66 -1.80
C LEU A 268 -18.07 12.00 -2.88
N CYS A 269 -18.89 11.02 -3.30
CA CYS A 269 -19.95 11.26 -4.27
C CYS A 269 -21.02 12.22 -3.72
N ASN A 270 -21.41 12.08 -2.45
CA ASN A 270 -22.37 12.98 -1.80
C ASN A 270 -21.84 14.42 -1.67
N ALA A 271 -20.52 14.58 -1.57
CA ALA A 271 -19.85 15.89 -1.57
C ALA A 271 -19.62 16.47 -2.98
N GLY A 272 -19.98 15.76 -4.05
CA GLY A 272 -19.79 16.20 -5.44
C GLY A 272 -18.42 15.83 -6.03
N HIS A 273 -17.60 15.07 -5.33
CA HIS A 273 -16.25 14.64 -5.74
C HIS A 273 -16.18 13.13 -5.95
N CYS A 274 -17.08 12.58 -6.75
CA CYS A 274 -17.18 11.13 -6.97
C CYS A 274 -15.86 10.56 -7.52
N PRO A 275 -15.19 9.63 -6.81
CA PRO A 275 -13.89 9.13 -7.23
C PRO A 275 -14.04 8.13 -8.39
N ARG A 276 -13.01 8.03 -9.24
CA ARG A 276 -12.88 6.85 -10.09
C ARG A 276 -12.70 5.63 -9.20
N THR A 277 -13.51 4.59 -9.39
CA THR A 277 -13.52 3.40 -8.54
C THR A 277 -13.12 2.16 -9.32
N ILE A 278 -12.23 1.34 -8.74
CA ILE A 278 -11.70 0.13 -9.37
C ILE A 278 -11.82 -1.03 -8.39
N VAL A 279 -12.36 -2.15 -8.86
CA VAL A 279 -12.32 -3.44 -8.15
C VAL A 279 -11.27 -4.33 -8.81
N LEU A 280 -10.22 -4.64 -8.06
CA LEU A 280 -9.09 -5.45 -8.52
C LEU A 280 -9.49 -6.93 -8.43
N SER A 281 -9.84 -7.52 -9.56
CA SER A 281 -10.35 -8.90 -9.63
C SER A 281 -9.25 -9.92 -9.37
N GLY A 282 -9.56 -10.96 -8.54
CA GLY A 282 -8.63 -12.04 -8.22
C GLY A 282 -7.45 -11.66 -7.33
N SER A 283 -7.50 -10.48 -6.72
CA SER A 283 -6.45 -9.93 -5.85
C SER A 283 -6.97 -9.75 -4.43
N ASP A 284 -6.05 -9.77 -3.47
CA ASP A 284 -6.21 -9.26 -2.11
C ASP A 284 -5.39 -7.97 -1.94
N SER A 285 -5.44 -7.35 -0.76
CA SER A 285 -4.73 -6.10 -0.48
C SER A 285 -3.20 -6.22 -0.64
N LEU A 286 -2.63 -7.40 -0.43
CA LEU A 286 -1.19 -7.65 -0.60
C LEU A 286 -0.83 -7.79 -2.08
N SER A 287 -1.55 -8.66 -2.81
CA SER A 287 -1.32 -8.87 -4.25
C SER A 287 -1.65 -7.63 -5.08
N SER A 288 -2.58 -6.78 -4.63
CA SER A 288 -2.90 -5.49 -5.28
C SER A 288 -1.71 -4.54 -5.31
N ALA A 289 -0.89 -4.53 -4.25
CA ALA A 289 0.33 -3.74 -4.20
C ALA A 289 1.39 -4.22 -5.22
N LEU A 290 1.25 -5.46 -5.70
CA LEU A 290 2.18 -6.13 -6.61
C LEU A 290 1.74 -6.03 -8.08
N THR A 291 0.47 -5.72 -8.35
CA THR A 291 -0.12 -5.77 -9.70
C THR A 291 -0.06 -4.46 -10.49
N LEU A 292 0.98 -3.66 -10.29
CA LEU A 292 1.29 -2.55 -11.20
C LEU A 292 1.97 -3.02 -12.49
N ASP A 293 2.11 -4.34 -12.69
CA ASP A 293 2.66 -4.90 -13.92
C ASP A 293 1.66 -4.87 -15.08
N ALA A 294 2.19 -4.65 -16.28
CA ALA A 294 1.45 -4.48 -17.52
C ALA A 294 0.56 -5.67 -17.92
N ALA A 295 0.81 -6.88 -17.40
CA ALA A 295 0.05 -8.07 -17.72
C ALA A 295 -1.38 -8.05 -17.16
N ASN A 296 -1.61 -7.47 -15.99
CA ASN A 296 -2.90 -7.45 -15.31
C ASN A 296 -3.66 -6.11 -15.35
N LYS A 297 -3.06 -5.02 -15.83
CA LYS A 297 -3.68 -3.68 -16.02
C LYS A 297 -4.48 -3.13 -14.83
N GLY A 298 -4.36 -3.71 -13.62
CA GLY A 298 -5.19 -3.38 -12.48
C GLY A 298 -5.15 -1.89 -12.11
N LEU A 299 -4.02 -1.41 -11.60
CA LEU A 299 -3.82 -0.01 -11.21
C LEU A 299 -2.94 0.76 -12.19
N ALA A 300 -2.16 0.09 -13.04
CA ALA A 300 -1.25 0.74 -13.98
C ALA A 300 -1.99 1.72 -14.91
N ALA A 301 -3.00 1.25 -15.63
CA ALA A 301 -3.74 2.09 -16.56
C ALA A 301 -4.46 3.28 -15.88
N PRO A 302 -5.15 3.12 -14.74
CA PRO A 302 -5.70 4.24 -13.98
C PRO A 302 -4.68 5.27 -13.50
N ILE A 303 -3.49 4.85 -13.09
CA ILE A 303 -2.41 5.76 -12.69
C ILE A 303 -1.88 6.52 -13.90
N GLU A 304 -1.57 5.84 -15.00
CA GLU A 304 -1.13 6.48 -16.23
C GLU A 304 -2.18 7.46 -16.79
N GLU A 305 -3.45 7.12 -16.70
CA GLU A 305 -4.53 8.01 -17.12
C GLU A 305 -4.62 9.24 -16.21
N LEU A 306 -4.52 9.06 -14.89
CA LEU A 306 -4.48 10.16 -13.93
C LEU A 306 -3.30 11.09 -14.23
N VAL A 307 -2.09 10.56 -14.43
CA VAL A 307 -0.89 11.35 -14.77
C VAL A 307 -1.11 12.13 -16.08
N ARG A 308 -1.62 11.49 -17.14
CA ARG A 308 -1.92 12.16 -18.41
C ARG A 308 -2.97 13.26 -18.28
N GLU A 309 -3.98 13.05 -17.42
CA GLU A 309 -4.98 14.10 -17.14
C GLU A 309 -4.35 15.31 -16.46
N LEU A 310 -3.42 15.08 -15.53
CA LEU A 310 -2.69 16.14 -14.84
C LEU A 310 -1.80 16.93 -15.81
N GLU A 311 -0.99 16.24 -16.61
CA GLU A 311 -0.15 16.87 -17.65
C GLU A 311 -0.98 17.69 -18.66
N SER A 312 -2.19 17.18 -19.03
CA SER A 312 -3.08 17.88 -19.99
C SER A 312 -3.73 19.14 -19.42
N ARG A 313 -3.88 19.23 -18.12
CA ARG A 313 -4.45 20.42 -17.44
C ARG A 313 -3.48 21.59 -17.42
N GLY A 314 -2.22 21.35 -17.82
CA GLY A 314 -1.20 22.38 -17.89
C GLY A 314 -1.10 23.12 -16.57
N LEU A 315 -0.75 22.41 -15.49
CA LEU A 315 -0.38 23.08 -14.26
C LEU A 315 0.79 24.00 -14.58
N PRO A 316 0.72 25.27 -14.19
CA PRO A 316 1.62 26.32 -14.64
C PRO A 316 3.07 26.03 -14.32
#